data_a42ebc4eb9368532180d71ed43396876
#
_entry.id   a42ebc4eb9368532180d71ed43396876
#
_cell.length_a   1.000
_cell.length_b   1.000
_cell.length_c   1.000
_cell.angle_alpha   90.00
_cell.angle_beta   90.00
_cell.angle_gamma   90.00
#
_symmetry.space_group_name_H-M   'P 1'
#
loop_
_entity.id
_entity.type
_entity.pdbx_description
1 polymer ?
#
loop_
_entity_poly.entity_id
_entity_poly.type
_entity_poly.pdbx_seq_one_letter_code
_entity_poly.pdbx_strand_id
1 'polypeptide(L)'
;MTDQQENSVKRDRSGAESLVETFVEAGVDVCFANPGTSEMHFVAALDSNPKMRCVLGLFEGVVTGAADGFGRMRGTPAATLTHLGPGLGNGLANLHNAKKARTPIVNVIGDHATFHRQYDAPLSSDVAGIAAPVSGWLKVSESADDVAQDGAEAVQASMSPPGQVASLILPADTAWNRTEAKAAPLPKIAAQPVDVEGVESAAAALHSGKSTVILMNGILTEARLILANKIAQKTGARIISDTFISRMRRGAGIPEILRLPYFGEQAADVLQGVEHLILVSSQPPITFFAYPDKPNWLTPDNCQIHTLVDRDGDVDGALEALCDAVGALALTPIVAQPMRPDAAKGELNPMSVGQSLAHYFPENAIVVDEGGTCGAGSAMATASAPAHDWLMLTGGSIGYGLPTATGAAIACPDRRVINLQADGSAMYTVQALWTQVRENLDITTIILANRKYAILQIEF
;
A
#
# COMPACT_ATOMS: atom_id res chain seq x y z
N MET A 1 -31.70 -43.65 24.30
CA MET A 1 -30.81 -43.12 23.29
C MET A 1 -31.68 -42.36 22.31
N THR A 2 -31.80 -41.07 22.52
CA THR A 2 -32.59 -40.15 21.69
C THR A 2 -31.61 -39.39 20.82
N ASP A 3 -31.65 -39.71 19.52
CA ASP A 3 -30.99 -38.94 18.47
C ASP A 3 -31.51 -37.51 18.49
N GLN A 4 -30.71 -36.58 18.98
CA GLN A 4 -30.87 -35.17 18.69
C GLN A 4 -30.30 -34.93 17.29
N GLN A 5 -31.17 -35.05 16.29
CA GLN A 5 -30.92 -34.43 14.99
C GLN A 5 -30.88 -32.91 15.25
N GLU A 6 -29.69 -32.35 15.18
CA GLU A 6 -29.50 -30.89 14.98
C GLU A 6 -30.19 -30.53 13.65
N ASN A 7 -31.41 -30.05 13.75
CA ASN A 7 -32.09 -29.33 12.68
C ASN A 7 -31.32 -28.02 12.49
N SER A 8 -30.29 -27.99 11.63
CA SER A 8 -29.74 -26.74 11.13
C SER A 8 -30.86 -26.05 10.37
N VAL A 9 -31.46 -25.05 10.98
CA VAL A 9 -32.36 -24.12 10.30
C VAL A 9 -31.60 -23.55 9.14
N LYS A 10 -31.95 -23.97 7.92
CA LYS A 10 -31.40 -23.35 6.71
C LYS A 10 -31.74 -21.86 6.78
N ARG A 11 -30.76 -21.01 7.01
CA ARG A 11 -30.94 -19.55 6.96
C ARG A 11 -31.03 -19.15 5.51
N ASP A 12 -32.23 -18.77 5.10
CA ASP A 12 -32.48 -18.09 3.83
C ASP A 12 -31.89 -16.68 3.92
N ARG A 13 -30.70 -16.48 3.32
CA ARG A 13 -29.94 -15.21 3.33
C ARG A 13 -29.92 -14.57 1.96
N SER A 14 -29.66 -13.27 1.88
CA SER A 14 -29.37 -12.59 0.61
C SER A 14 -27.93 -12.87 0.15
N GLY A 15 -27.66 -12.67 -1.15
CA GLY A 15 -26.28 -12.73 -1.66
C GLY A 15 -25.34 -11.78 -0.92
N ALA A 16 -25.83 -10.57 -0.57
CA ALA A 16 -25.05 -9.61 0.22
C ALA A 16 -24.69 -10.12 1.62
N GLU A 17 -25.65 -10.74 2.33
CA GLU A 17 -25.39 -11.35 3.65
C GLU A 17 -24.38 -12.50 3.52
N SER A 18 -24.50 -13.31 2.46
CA SER A 18 -23.55 -14.39 2.18
C SER A 18 -22.14 -13.87 1.89
N LEU A 19 -22.01 -12.74 1.16
CA LEU A 19 -20.73 -12.10 0.88
C LEU A 19 -20.06 -11.56 2.14
N VAL A 20 -20.81 -10.86 2.99
CA VAL A 20 -20.27 -10.29 4.25
C VAL A 20 -19.83 -11.40 5.20
N GLU A 21 -20.63 -12.49 5.32
CA GLU A 21 -20.23 -13.67 6.11
C GLU A 21 -18.92 -14.28 5.57
N THR A 22 -18.79 -14.44 4.24
CA THR A 22 -17.60 -14.97 3.59
C THR A 22 -16.36 -14.09 3.85
N PHE A 23 -16.50 -12.76 3.76
CA PHE A 23 -15.42 -11.83 4.06
C PHE A 23 -14.94 -11.97 5.50
N VAL A 24 -15.86 -11.99 6.46
CA VAL A 24 -15.53 -12.14 7.88
C VAL A 24 -14.85 -13.47 8.17
N GLU A 25 -15.34 -14.57 7.60
CA GLU A 25 -14.70 -15.88 7.73
C GLU A 25 -13.30 -15.93 7.11
N ALA A 26 -13.09 -15.18 6.02
CA ALA A 26 -11.79 -15.04 5.36
C ALA A 26 -10.85 -13.99 6.02
N GLY A 27 -11.27 -13.38 7.14
CA GLY A 27 -10.44 -12.44 7.92
C GLY A 27 -10.49 -10.98 7.45
N VAL A 28 -11.47 -10.62 6.63
CA VAL A 28 -11.77 -9.22 6.28
C VAL A 28 -12.80 -8.69 7.26
N ASP A 29 -12.37 -7.81 8.16
CA ASP A 29 -13.18 -7.32 9.30
C ASP A 29 -13.48 -5.81 9.23
N VAL A 30 -13.02 -5.12 8.17
CA VAL A 30 -13.25 -3.69 7.94
C VAL A 30 -13.72 -3.47 6.50
N CYS A 31 -14.77 -2.67 6.34
CA CYS A 31 -15.23 -2.15 5.06
C CYS A 31 -15.27 -0.63 5.09
N PHE A 32 -14.51 0.03 4.24
CA PHE A 32 -14.64 1.46 3.98
C PHE A 32 -15.69 1.67 2.91
N ALA A 33 -16.66 2.55 3.13
CA ALA A 33 -17.83 2.64 2.26
C ALA A 33 -18.24 4.09 1.94
N ASN A 34 -18.59 4.32 0.69
CA ASN A 34 -19.42 5.44 0.25
C ASN A 34 -20.49 4.88 -0.70
N PRO A 35 -21.61 4.36 -0.15
CA PRO A 35 -22.63 3.67 -0.92
C PRO A 35 -23.65 4.65 -1.55
N GLY A 36 -24.31 4.18 -2.60
CA GLY A 36 -25.54 4.75 -3.11
C GLY A 36 -26.75 3.81 -2.91
N THR A 37 -27.85 4.12 -3.59
CA THR A 37 -29.12 3.39 -3.41
C THR A 37 -29.10 1.95 -3.99
N SER A 38 -28.25 1.66 -4.95
CA SER A 38 -28.10 0.30 -5.51
C SER A 38 -27.41 -0.67 -4.56
N GLU A 39 -26.60 -0.16 -3.63
CA GLU A 39 -25.85 -0.98 -2.68
C GLU A 39 -26.55 -1.19 -1.33
N MET A 40 -27.81 -0.76 -1.17
CA MET A 40 -28.52 -0.79 0.12
C MET A 40 -28.61 -2.19 0.75
N HIS A 41 -28.70 -3.25 -0.06
CA HIS A 41 -28.70 -4.61 0.46
C HIS A 41 -27.33 -5.02 1.05
N PHE A 42 -26.23 -4.57 0.45
CA PHE A 42 -24.90 -4.78 1.02
C PHE A 42 -24.69 -3.93 2.27
N VAL A 43 -25.18 -2.68 2.29
CA VAL A 43 -25.15 -1.83 3.49
C VAL A 43 -25.91 -2.47 4.65
N ALA A 44 -27.11 -3.01 4.39
CA ALA A 44 -27.90 -3.72 5.40
C ALA A 44 -27.18 -4.99 5.91
N ALA A 45 -26.48 -5.70 5.03
CA ALA A 45 -25.67 -6.86 5.41
C ALA A 45 -24.48 -6.47 6.29
N LEU A 46 -23.80 -5.33 5.98
CA LEU A 46 -22.74 -4.79 6.84
C LEU A 46 -23.26 -4.41 8.23
N ASP A 47 -24.41 -3.74 8.30
CA ASP A 47 -25.04 -3.29 9.56
C ASP A 47 -25.47 -4.49 10.43
N SER A 48 -25.92 -5.56 9.81
CA SER A 48 -26.37 -6.78 10.50
C SER A 48 -25.26 -7.68 11.03
N ASN A 49 -24.00 -7.49 10.58
CA ASN A 49 -22.88 -8.33 10.99
C ASN A 49 -21.88 -7.56 11.89
N PRO A 50 -21.95 -7.72 13.22
CA PRO A 50 -21.13 -6.96 14.16
C PRO A 50 -19.63 -7.24 14.09
N LYS A 51 -19.21 -8.27 13.34
CA LYS A 51 -17.79 -8.58 13.09
C LYS A 51 -17.20 -7.80 11.91
N MET A 52 -18.04 -7.14 11.13
CA MET A 52 -17.61 -6.28 10.02
C MET A 52 -17.76 -4.81 10.42
N ARG A 53 -16.66 -4.15 10.71
CA ARG A 53 -16.65 -2.71 10.98
C ARG A 53 -16.85 -1.93 9.68
N CYS A 54 -17.96 -1.20 9.56
CA CYS A 54 -18.19 -0.30 8.45
C CYS A 54 -17.72 1.12 8.79
N VAL A 55 -16.84 1.69 7.98
CA VAL A 55 -16.30 3.05 8.12
C VAL A 55 -16.76 3.91 6.96
N LEU A 56 -17.55 4.95 7.25
CA LEU A 56 -18.07 5.85 6.24
C LEU A 56 -17.02 6.88 5.80
N GLY A 57 -16.73 6.91 4.50
CA GLY A 57 -16.04 8.02 3.84
C GLY A 57 -17.04 8.90 3.10
N LEU A 58 -16.83 10.22 3.09
CA LEU A 58 -17.73 11.16 2.39
C LEU A 58 -17.34 11.38 0.91
N PHE A 59 -16.42 10.59 0.41
CA PHE A 59 -15.92 10.60 -0.97
C PHE A 59 -15.20 9.27 -1.24
N GLU A 60 -15.41 8.66 -2.40
CA GLU A 60 -14.83 7.32 -2.69
C GLU A 60 -13.30 7.34 -2.76
N GLY A 61 -12.69 8.49 -3.11
CA GLY A 61 -11.24 8.66 -2.98
C GLY A 61 -10.74 8.53 -1.54
N VAL A 62 -11.57 8.90 -0.54
CA VAL A 62 -11.29 8.66 0.87
C VAL A 62 -11.40 7.17 1.20
N VAL A 63 -12.44 6.51 0.70
CA VAL A 63 -12.70 5.08 0.90
C VAL A 63 -11.52 4.23 0.43
N THR A 64 -11.11 4.43 -0.82
CA THR A 64 -10.05 3.64 -1.46
C THR A 64 -8.66 3.95 -0.89
N GLY A 65 -8.39 5.22 -0.54
CA GLY A 65 -7.14 5.60 0.11
C GLY A 65 -7.03 5.11 1.56
N ALA A 66 -8.15 5.03 2.29
CA ALA A 66 -8.18 4.42 3.62
C ALA A 66 -7.92 2.91 3.55
N ALA A 67 -8.50 2.21 2.58
CA ALA A 67 -8.21 0.80 2.35
C ALA A 67 -6.73 0.56 2.00
N ASP A 68 -6.10 1.46 1.24
CA ASP A 68 -4.66 1.42 0.94
C ASP A 68 -3.83 1.55 2.23
N GLY A 69 -4.09 2.55 3.06
CA GLY A 69 -3.39 2.73 4.34
C GLY A 69 -3.55 1.55 5.29
N PHE A 70 -4.76 1.01 5.38
CA PHE A 70 -5.07 -0.16 6.19
C PHE A 70 -4.27 -1.39 5.72
N GLY A 71 -4.32 -1.70 4.43
CA GLY A 71 -3.65 -2.87 3.87
C GLY A 71 -2.13 -2.80 3.99
N ARG A 72 -1.52 -1.63 3.78
CA ARG A 72 -0.06 -1.44 3.96
C ARG A 72 0.40 -1.69 5.39
N MET A 73 -0.42 -1.31 6.38
CA MET A 73 -0.06 -1.48 7.79
C MET A 73 -0.39 -2.85 8.32
N ARG A 74 -1.57 -3.39 7.99
CA ARG A 74 -2.04 -4.67 8.53
C ARG A 74 -1.53 -5.89 7.77
N GLY A 75 -1.20 -5.73 6.48
CA GLY A 75 -0.81 -6.84 5.60
C GLY A 75 -1.97 -7.77 5.22
N THR A 76 -3.21 -7.38 5.51
CA THR A 76 -4.46 -8.04 5.11
C THR A 76 -5.41 -7.03 4.49
N PRO A 77 -6.32 -7.44 3.59
CA PRO A 77 -7.21 -6.51 2.92
C PRO A 77 -8.27 -5.94 3.85
N ALA A 78 -8.64 -4.67 3.60
CA ALA A 78 -9.97 -4.18 3.89
C ALA A 78 -10.86 -4.34 2.66
N ALA A 79 -12.17 -4.42 2.86
CA ALA A 79 -13.13 -4.24 1.78
C ALA A 79 -13.37 -2.74 1.53
N THR A 80 -13.73 -2.40 0.28
CA THR A 80 -14.30 -1.09 -0.07
C THR A 80 -15.67 -1.28 -0.68
N LEU A 81 -16.53 -0.26 -0.57
CA LEU A 81 -17.81 -0.22 -1.27
C LEU A 81 -17.94 1.13 -1.99
N THR A 82 -18.07 1.08 -3.31
CA THR A 82 -18.20 2.25 -4.18
C THR A 82 -19.47 2.18 -5.02
N HIS A 83 -20.05 3.37 -5.31
CA HIS A 83 -21.33 3.47 -5.99
C HIS A 83 -21.18 3.43 -7.52
N LEU A 84 -21.39 2.26 -8.12
CA LEU A 84 -21.33 2.02 -9.56
C LEU A 84 -20.09 2.62 -10.23
N GLY A 85 -20.17 2.89 -11.54
CA GLY A 85 -19.08 3.48 -12.30
C GLY A 85 -18.66 4.88 -11.86
N PRO A 86 -19.58 5.83 -11.59
CA PRO A 86 -19.22 7.16 -11.10
C PRO A 86 -18.49 7.13 -9.75
N GLY A 87 -18.97 6.32 -8.79
CA GLY A 87 -18.30 6.16 -7.50
C GLY A 87 -16.93 5.49 -7.62
N LEU A 88 -16.81 4.45 -8.45
CA LEU A 88 -15.53 3.86 -8.78
C LEU A 88 -14.58 4.90 -9.40
N GLY A 89 -15.09 5.71 -10.34
CA GLY A 89 -14.35 6.80 -10.98
C GLY A 89 -13.74 7.77 -9.97
N ASN A 90 -14.50 8.15 -8.93
CA ASN A 90 -14.02 8.97 -7.82
C ASN A 90 -12.90 8.28 -7.00
N GLY A 91 -12.91 6.95 -6.91
CA GLY A 91 -11.94 6.15 -6.15
C GLY A 91 -10.66 5.79 -6.91
N LEU A 92 -10.61 5.97 -8.24
CA LEU A 92 -9.53 5.45 -9.10
C LEU A 92 -8.14 5.96 -8.74
N ALA A 93 -8.02 7.22 -8.35
CA ALA A 93 -6.73 7.85 -8.03
C ALA A 93 -6.00 7.09 -6.90
N ASN A 94 -6.70 6.75 -5.83
CA ASN A 94 -6.13 6.02 -4.71
C ASN A 94 -6.07 4.49 -4.95
N LEU A 95 -6.94 3.91 -5.77
CA LEU A 95 -6.75 2.54 -6.26
C LEU A 95 -5.49 2.42 -7.13
N HIS A 96 -5.17 3.45 -7.94
CA HIS A 96 -3.89 3.50 -8.67
C HIS A 96 -2.70 3.52 -7.71
N ASN A 97 -2.73 4.34 -6.65
CA ASN A 97 -1.69 4.35 -5.61
C ASN A 97 -1.56 2.97 -4.93
N ALA A 98 -2.68 2.35 -4.56
CA ALA A 98 -2.73 1.02 -3.95
C ALA A 98 -2.16 -0.07 -4.88
N LYS A 99 -2.49 -0.04 -6.19
CA LYS A 99 -1.91 -0.94 -7.19
C LYS A 99 -0.39 -0.81 -7.26
N LYS A 100 0.13 0.42 -7.27
CA LYS A 100 1.58 0.68 -7.28
C LYS A 100 2.25 0.27 -5.96
N ALA A 101 1.55 0.40 -4.84
CA ALA A 101 1.99 -0.06 -3.53
C ALA A 101 1.88 -1.59 -3.36
N ARG A 102 1.15 -2.28 -4.24
CA ARG A 102 0.83 -3.70 -4.12
C ARG A 102 0.07 -4.00 -2.84
N THR A 103 -0.86 -3.12 -2.50
CA THR A 103 -1.68 -3.23 -1.30
C THR A 103 -2.81 -4.23 -1.53
N PRO A 104 -3.03 -5.19 -0.62
CA PRO A 104 -4.21 -6.05 -0.67
C PRO A 104 -5.47 -5.24 -0.38
N ILE A 105 -6.41 -5.23 -1.32
CA ILE A 105 -7.73 -4.59 -1.19
C ILE A 105 -8.77 -5.47 -1.87
N VAL A 106 -9.92 -5.68 -1.21
CA VAL A 106 -11.13 -6.25 -1.83
C VAL A 106 -12.05 -5.10 -2.19
N ASN A 107 -12.07 -4.73 -3.47
CA ASN A 107 -12.81 -3.57 -3.96
C ASN A 107 -14.18 -4.01 -4.49
N VAL A 108 -15.22 -3.87 -3.65
CA VAL A 108 -16.61 -4.16 -4.02
C VAL A 108 -17.21 -2.94 -4.70
N ILE A 109 -17.76 -3.16 -5.90
CA ILE A 109 -18.34 -2.12 -6.73
C ILE A 109 -19.78 -2.50 -7.01
N GLY A 110 -20.72 -1.65 -6.61
CA GLY A 110 -22.12 -1.84 -6.99
C GLY A 110 -22.33 -1.73 -8.50
N ASP A 111 -23.41 -2.34 -9.00
CA ASP A 111 -23.84 -2.16 -10.38
C ASP A 111 -25.36 -2.31 -10.47
N HIS A 112 -25.93 -1.88 -11.58
CA HIS A 112 -27.34 -2.10 -11.90
C HIS A 112 -27.69 -3.59 -11.88
N ALA A 113 -28.93 -3.91 -11.51
CA ALA A 113 -29.48 -5.26 -11.66
C ALA A 113 -29.26 -5.76 -13.10
N THR A 114 -28.91 -7.03 -13.24
CA THR A 114 -28.53 -7.63 -14.53
C THR A 114 -29.58 -7.40 -15.62
N PHE A 115 -30.86 -7.54 -15.28
CA PHE A 115 -31.97 -7.30 -16.20
C PHE A 115 -32.22 -5.82 -16.51
N HIS A 116 -31.67 -4.88 -15.73
CA HIS A 116 -31.88 -3.43 -15.89
C HIS A 116 -30.85 -2.77 -16.81
N ARG A 117 -29.65 -3.35 -16.97
CA ARG A 117 -28.55 -2.80 -17.78
C ARG A 117 -28.95 -2.48 -19.22
N GLN A 118 -29.87 -3.25 -19.82
CA GLN A 118 -30.35 -3.05 -21.18
C GLN A 118 -31.01 -1.71 -21.42
N TYR A 119 -31.45 -1.00 -20.37
CA TYR A 119 -32.21 0.25 -20.49
C TYR A 119 -31.34 1.51 -20.44
N ASP A 120 -30.02 1.36 -20.29
CA ASP A 120 -29.04 2.46 -20.22
C ASP A 120 -29.49 3.58 -19.25
N ALA A 121 -29.76 3.19 -17.99
CA ALA A 121 -30.19 4.11 -16.94
C ALA A 121 -29.11 5.18 -16.67
N PRO A 122 -29.45 6.34 -16.03
CA PRO A 122 -28.51 7.47 -15.87
C PRO A 122 -27.14 7.15 -15.25
N LEU A 123 -27.03 6.08 -14.46
CA LEU A 123 -25.76 5.64 -13.85
C LEU A 123 -25.14 4.42 -14.54
N SER A 124 -25.71 3.96 -15.66
CA SER A 124 -25.15 2.87 -16.45
C SER A 124 -23.79 3.27 -17.00
N SER A 125 -22.81 2.38 -16.88
CA SER A 125 -21.46 2.57 -17.37
C SER A 125 -20.75 1.23 -17.54
N ASP A 126 -19.66 1.20 -18.27
CA ASP A 126 -18.77 0.04 -18.35
C ASP A 126 -17.93 -0.05 -17.05
N VAL A 127 -18.56 -0.53 -15.98
CA VAL A 127 -17.92 -0.66 -14.66
C VAL A 127 -16.68 -1.56 -14.73
N ALA A 128 -16.74 -2.64 -15.51
CA ALA A 128 -15.60 -3.56 -15.68
C ALA A 128 -14.43 -2.87 -16.40
N GLY A 129 -14.72 -2.14 -17.48
CA GLY A 129 -13.71 -1.35 -18.19
C GLY A 129 -13.07 -0.27 -17.34
N ILE A 130 -13.84 0.38 -16.44
CA ILE A 130 -13.31 1.36 -15.49
C ILE A 130 -12.43 0.68 -14.41
N ALA A 131 -12.81 -0.49 -13.91
CA ALA A 131 -12.09 -1.21 -12.87
C ALA A 131 -10.79 -1.87 -13.36
N ALA A 132 -10.77 -2.38 -14.59
CA ALA A 132 -9.68 -3.19 -15.13
C ALA A 132 -8.27 -2.55 -14.99
N PRO A 133 -8.06 -1.25 -15.30
CA PRO A 133 -6.73 -0.64 -15.22
C PRO A 133 -6.13 -0.61 -13.82
N VAL A 134 -6.94 -0.61 -12.77
CA VAL A 134 -6.48 -0.53 -11.37
C VAL A 134 -6.52 -1.87 -10.65
N SER A 135 -7.12 -2.90 -11.23
CA SER A 135 -7.30 -4.23 -10.65
C SER A 135 -6.21 -5.19 -11.11
N GLY A 136 -5.80 -6.11 -10.24
CA GLY A 136 -5.01 -7.28 -10.59
C GLY A 136 -5.89 -8.53 -10.79
N TRP A 137 -7.08 -8.51 -10.20
CA TRP A 137 -8.15 -9.51 -10.37
C TRP A 137 -9.49 -8.79 -10.49
N LEU A 138 -10.35 -9.25 -11.38
CA LEU A 138 -11.65 -8.64 -11.63
C LEU A 138 -12.68 -9.72 -11.93
N LYS A 139 -13.82 -9.67 -11.25
CA LYS A 139 -14.95 -10.56 -11.50
C LYS A 139 -16.28 -9.81 -11.36
N VAL A 140 -17.27 -10.21 -12.15
CA VAL A 140 -18.66 -9.79 -12.03
C VAL A 140 -19.45 -10.98 -11.51
N SER A 141 -20.16 -10.86 -10.40
CA SER A 141 -21.05 -11.91 -9.92
C SER A 141 -22.26 -12.06 -10.84
N GLU A 142 -22.58 -13.29 -11.23
CA GLU A 142 -23.67 -13.56 -12.19
C GLU A 142 -25.00 -13.87 -11.50
N SER A 143 -24.94 -14.49 -10.30
CA SER A 143 -26.11 -14.84 -9.50
C SER A 143 -25.84 -14.71 -8.01
N ALA A 144 -26.88 -14.71 -7.17
CA ALA A 144 -26.74 -14.71 -5.73
C ALA A 144 -26.01 -15.98 -5.20
N ASP A 145 -26.09 -17.08 -5.93
CA ASP A 145 -25.45 -18.34 -5.55
C ASP A 145 -23.92 -18.30 -5.77
N ASP A 146 -23.44 -17.45 -6.68
CA ASP A 146 -22.02 -17.30 -6.97
C ASP A 146 -21.31 -16.35 -6.00
N VAL A 147 -22.04 -15.39 -5.43
CA VAL A 147 -21.47 -14.24 -4.67
C VAL A 147 -20.54 -14.69 -3.54
N ALA A 148 -20.87 -15.74 -2.81
CA ALA A 148 -20.03 -16.24 -1.73
C ALA A 148 -18.66 -16.74 -2.24
N GLN A 149 -18.68 -17.55 -3.31
CA GLN A 149 -17.47 -18.08 -3.91
C GLN A 149 -16.64 -16.98 -4.54
N ASP A 150 -17.28 -16.03 -5.25
CA ASP A 150 -16.62 -14.87 -5.85
C ASP A 150 -15.94 -13.99 -4.78
N GLY A 151 -16.61 -13.84 -3.63
CA GLY A 151 -16.03 -13.15 -2.47
C GLY A 151 -14.79 -13.84 -1.90
N ALA A 152 -14.82 -15.16 -1.75
CA ALA A 152 -13.67 -15.93 -1.28
C ALA A 152 -12.49 -15.84 -2.27
N GLU A 153 -12.77 -15.91 -3.57
CA GLU A 153 -11.77 -15.73 -4.63
C GLU A 153 -11.17 -14.30 -4.63
N ALA A 154 -12.00 -13.27 -4.42
CA ALA A 154 -11.54 -11.89 -4.32
C ALA A 154 -10.56 -11.71 -3.14
N VAL A 155 -10.88 -12.29 -1.96
CA VAL A 155 -9.98 -12.24 -0.80
C VAL A 155 -8.67 -12.99 -1.11
N GLN A 156 -8.74 -14.20 -1.64
CA GLN A 156 -7.55 -14.97 -2.03
C GLN A 156 -6.70 -14.20 -3.04
N ALA A 157 -7.32 -13.65 -4.08
CA ALA A 157 -6.63 -12.90 -5.11
C ALA A 157 -5.96 -11.64 -4.55
N SER A 158 -6.64 -10.90 -3.65
CA SER A 158 -6.07 -9.70 -3.03
C SER A 158 -4.80 -9.99 -2.25
N MET A 159 -4.72 -11.19 -1.64
CA MET A 159 -3.61 -11.66 -0.83
C MET A 159 -2.52 -12.39 -1.63
N SER A 160 -2.74 -12.63 -2.93
CA SER A 160 -1.72 -13.26 -3.78
C SER A 160 -0.46 -12.37 -3.80
N PRO A 161 0.74 -12.95 -3.53
CA PRO A 161 1.98 -12.17 -3.53
C PRO A 161 2.19 -11.37 -4.81
N PRO A 162 2.59 -10.11 -4.68
CA PRO A 162 2.94 -9.34 -3.48
C PRO A 162 1.76 -8.62 -2.79
N GLY A 163 0.53 -8.87 -3.20
CA GLY A 163 -0.70 -8.18 -2.87
C GLY A 163 -1.24 -7.37 -4.05
N GLN A 164 -2.55 -7.20 -4.13
CA GLN A 164 -3.18 -6.50 -5.23
C GLN A 164 -4.60 -6.02 -4.90
N VAL A 165 -5.12 -5.14 -5.76
CA VAL A 165 -6.53 -4.78 -5.75
C VAL A 165 -7.32 -5.87 -6.48
N ALA A 166 -8.21 -6.55 -5.76
CA ALA A 166 -9.17 -7.50 -6.29
C ALA A 166 -10.55 -6.84 -6.36
N SER A 167 -11.04 -6.58 -7.56
CA SER A 167 -12.32 -5.91 -7.77
C SER A 167 -13.43 -6.92 -8.03
N LEU A 168 -14.49 -6.85 -7.21
CA LEU A 168 -15.70 -7.64 -7.33
C LEU A 168 -16.87 -6.72 -7.67
N ILE A 169 -17.41 -6.83 -8.87
CA ILE A 169 -18.60 -6.12 -9.30
C ILE A 169 -19.81 -6.92 -8.82
N LEU A 170 -20.66 -6.27 -8.04
CA LEU A 170 -21.84 -6.85 -7.40
C LEU A 170 -23.11 -6.23 -7.96
N PRO A 171 -23.75 -6.81 -9.00
CA PRO A 171 -25.05 -6.37 -9.48
C PRO A 171 -26.11 -6.37 -8.38
N ALA A 172 -27.02 -5.40 -8.40
CA ALA A 172 -27.99 -5.21 -7.33
C ALA A 172 -28.86 -6.47 -7.09
N ASP A 173 -29.27 -7.18 -8.15
CA ASP A 173 -30.06 -8.41 -8.04
C ASP A 173 -29.28 -9.58 -7.46
N THR A 174 -28.00 -9.69 -7.70
CA THR A 174 -27.16 -10.71 -7.03
C THR A 174 -27.00 -10.41 -5.54
N ALA A 175 -27.06 -9.14 -5.15
CA ALA A 175 -27.00 -8.73 -3.74
C ALA A 175 -28.32 -9.00 -2.99
N TRP A 176 -29.50 -8.76 -3.61
CA TRP A 176 -30.79 -8.89 -2.90
C TRP A 176 -31.44 -10.27 -3.05
N ASN A 177 -31.16 -11.05 -4.12
CA ASN A 177 -31.72 -12.37 -4.30
C ASN A 177 -31.31 -13.31 -3.18
N ARG A 178 -32.18 -14.30 -2.90
CA ARG A 178 -31.95 -15.28 -1.84
C ARG A 178 -31.02 -16.38 -2.31
N THR A 179 -30.20 -16.89 -1.38
CA THR A 179 -29.26 -17.97 -1.61
C THR A 179 -29.01 -18.78 -0.34
N GLU A 180 -28.72 -20.07 -0.50
CA GLU A 180 -28.16 -20.94 0.53
C GLU A 180 -26.63 -21.09 0.41
N ALA A 181 -26.03 -20.50 -0.64
CA ALA A 181 -24.61 -20.64 -0.94
C ALA A 181 -23.73 -20.07 0.17
N LYS A 182 -22.64 -20.76 0.45
CA LYS A 182 -21.56 -20.38 1.37
C LYS A 182 -20.24 -20.73 0.73
N ALA A 183 -19.22 -19.96 1.03
CA ALA A 183 -17.85 -20.29 0.65
C ALA A 183 -16.97 -20.31 1.89
N ALA A 184 -16.14 -21.32 2.00
CA ALA A 184 -15.07 -21.33 2.99
C ALA A 184 -13.90 -20.43 2.52
N PRO A 185 -13.09 -19.92 3.43
CA PRO A 185 -11.87 -19.23 3.07
C PRO A 185 -10.98 -20.10 2.17
N LEU A 186 -10.50 -19.54 1.07
CA LEU A 186 -9.58 -20.25 0.18
C LEU A 186 -8.15 -20.22 0.75
N PRO A 187 -7.32 -21.25 0.46
CA PRO A 187 -5.94 -21.29 0.93
C PRO A 187 -5.13 -20.14 0.36
N LYS A 188 -4.20 -19.62 1.16
CA LYS A 188 -3.29 -18.56 0.70
C LYS A 188 -2.40 -19.07 -0.43
N ILE A 189 -2.22 -18.26 -1.45
CA ILE A 189 -1.23 -18.50 -2.51
C ILE A 189 0.15 -18.20 -1.92
N ALA A 190 1.07 -19.15 -2.00
CA ALA A 190 2.44 -18.96 -1.53
C ALA A 190 3.20 -18.04 -2.49
N ALA A 191 4.19 -17.31 -1.96
CA ALA A 191 5.16 -16.62 -2.78
C ALA A 191 5.98 -17.61 -3.62
N GLN A 192 6.51 -17.17 -4.75
CA GLN A 192 7.46 -17.98 -5.54
C GLN A 192 8.66 -18.33 -4.67
N PRO A 193 9.15 -19.58 -4.73
CA PRO A 193 10.29 -20.00 -3.93
C PRO A 193 11.56 -19.21 -4.28
N VAL A 194 12.54 -19.27 -3.40
CA VAL A 194 13.84 -18.62 -3.62
C VAL A 194 14.49 -19.16 -4.90
N ASP A 195 14.86 -18.25 -5.80
CA ASP A 195 15.61 -18.55 -7.01
C ASP A 195 17.11 -18.73 -6.66
N VAL A 196 17.57 -19.98 -6.69
CA VAL A 196 18.95 -20.34 -6.36
C VAL A 196 19.94 -19.70 -7.37
N GLU A 197 19.60 -19.68 -8.64
CA GLU A 197 20.46 -19.07 -9.68
C GLU A 197 20.57 -17.55 -9.48
N GLY A 198 19.47 -16.90 -9.11
CA GLY A 198 19.44 -15.49 -8.76
C GLY A 198 20.32 -15.17 -7.55
N VAL A 199 20.30 -16.04 -6.51
CA VAL A 199 21.17 -15.90 -5.33
C VAL A 199 22.63 -16.08 -5.70
N GLU A 200 22.99 -17.10 -6.47
CA GLU A 200 24.37 -17.35 -6.92
C GLU A 200 24.90 -16.20 -7.79
N SER A 201 24.08 -15.69 -8.71
CA SER A 201 24.41 -14.55 -9.58
C SER A 201 24.65 -13.27 -8.76
N ALA A 202 23.79 -12.97 -7.78
CA ALA A 202 23.95 -11.83 -6.90
C ALA A 202 25.17 -11.97 -5.98
N ALA A 203 25.44 -13.16 -5.43
CA ALA A 203 26.61 -13.43 -4.60
C ALA A 203 27.90 -13.26 -5.41
N ALA A 204 27.95 -13.77 -6.66
CA ALA A 204 29.10 -13.60 -7.54
C ALA A 204 29.37 -12.11 -7.85
N ALA A 205 28.32 -11.32 -8.10
CA ALA A 205 28.42 -9.87 -8.29
C ALA A 205 29.03 -9.19 -7.06
N LEU A 206 28.55 -9.54 -5.86
CA LEU A 206 29.02 -9.00 -4.58
C LEU A 206 30.50 -9.38 -4.28
N HIS A 207 30.94 -10.56 -4.69
CA HIS A 207 32.32 -11.01 -4.51
C HIS A 207 33.28 -10.48 -5.60
N SER A 208 32.79 -9.86 -6.65
CA SER A 208 33.61 -9.37 -7.79
C SER A 208 34.56 -8.23 -7.40
N GLY A 209 34.33 -7.55 -6.27
CA GLY A 209 35.06 -6.35 -5.88
C GLY A 209 34.67 -5.09 -6.66
N LYS A 210 33.68 -5.19 -7.55
CA LYS A 210 33.19 -4.08 -8.36
C LYS A 210 32.10 -3.29 -7.64
N SER A 211 31.87 -2.05 -8.10
CA SER A 211 30.83 -1.18 -7.55
C SER A 211 29.44 -1.80 -7.69
N THR A 212 28.86 -2.20 -6.58
CA THR A 212 27.57 -2.91 -6.53
C THR A 212 26.54 -2.15 -5.73
N VAL A 213 25.32 -2.06 -6.25
CA VAL A 213 24.13 -1.51 -5.58
C VAL A 213 23.11 -2.61 -5.41
N ILE A 214 22.51 -2.69 -4.22
CA ILE A 214 21.30 -3.47 -3.93
C ILE A 214 20.13 -2.49 -3.90
N LEU A 215 19.23 -2.58 -4.90
CA LEU A 215 18.05 -1.73 -5.02
C LEU A 215 16.81 -2.49 -4.50
N MET A 216 16.17 -1.93 -3.47
CA MET A 216 15.04 -2.55 -2.77
C MET A 216 13.75 -1.78 -2.97
N ASN A 217 12.62 -2.48 -3.10
CA ASN A 217 11.28 -1.89 -3.19
C ASN A 217 10.25 -2.70 -2.37
N GLY A 218 9.02 -2.17 -2.28
CA GLY A 218 7.89 -2.77 -1.58
C GLY A 218 7.84 -2.42 -0.09
N ILE A 219 7.65 -3.42 0.76
CA ILE A 219 7.63 -3.25 2.22
C ILE A 219 9.02 -3.57 2.76
N LEU A 220 9.71 -2.55 3.26
CA LEU A 220 11.03 -2.66 3.88
C LEU A 220 10.88 -2.80 5.39
N THR A 221 10.76 -4.04 5.84
CA THR A 221 10.69 -4.39 7.27
C THR A 221 12.07 -4.25 7.92
N GLU A 222 12.09 -4.17 9.25
CA GLU A 222 13.34 -4.18 10.03
C GLU A 222 14.22 -5.40 9.68
N ALA A 223 13.63 -6.61 9.60
CA ALA A 223 14.34 -7.83 9.27
C ALA A 223 15.03 -7.75 7.90
N ARG A 224 14.34 -7.29 6.88
CA ARG A 224 14.89 -7.11 5.51
C ARG A 224 16.02 -6.10 5.50
N LEU A 225 15.89 -4.98 6.22
CA LEU A 225 16.93 -3.96 6.32
C LEU A 225 18.16 -4.47 7.07
N ILE A 226 17.99 -5.28 8.13
CA ILE A 226 19.07 -5.92 8.85
C ILE A 226 19.86 -6.86 7.93
N LEU A 227 19.19 -7.74 7.18
CA LEU A 227 19.85 -8.65 6.24
C LEU A 227 20.62 -7.89 5.15
N ALA A 228 19.97 -6.91 4.51
CA ALA A 228 20.62 -6.07 3.50
C ALA A 228 21.83 -5.32 4.06
N ASN A 229 21.74 -4.78 5.29
CA ASN A 229 22.85 -4.08 5.94
C ASN A 229 24.04 -5.02 6.23
N LYS A 230 23.78 -6.24 6.70
CA LYS A 230 24.83 -7.26 6.93
C LYS A 230 25.54 -7.62 5.61
N ILE A 231 24.78 -7.80 4.52
CA ILE A 231 25.33 -8.04 3.18
C ILE A 231 26.23 -6.87 2.77
N ALA A 232 25.73 -5.64 2.89
CA ALA A 232 26.48 -4.44 2.56
C ALA A 232 27.78 -4.28 3.37
N GLN A 233 27.73 -4.52 4.68
CA GLN A 233 28.92 -4.50 5.54
C GLN A 233 29.98 -5.52 5.10
N LYS A 234 29.54 -6.71 4.72
CA LYS A 234 30.45 -7.80 4.31
C LYS A 234 31.12 -7.53 2.98
N THR A 235 30.39 -6.93 2.03
CA THR A 235 30.78 -6.87 0.62
C THR A 235 31.17 -5.46 0.16
N GLY A 236 30.85 -4.42 0.92
CA GLY A 236 31.02 -3.03 0.53
C GLY A 236 29.93 -2.53 -0.45
N ALA A 237 28.92 -3.32 -0.76
CA ALA A 237 27.79 -2.89 -1.60
C ALA A 237 27.00 -1.75 -0.94
N ARG A 238 26.44 -0.86 -1.76
CA ARG A 238 25.51 0.17 -1.30
C ARG A 238 24.09 -0.36 -1.30
N ILE A 239 23.31 -0.02 -0.27
CA ILE A 239 21.88 -0.34 -0.23
C ILE A 239 21.11 0.92 -0.55
N ILE A 240 20.19 0.83 -1.50
CA ILE A 240 19.35 1.95 -1.94
C ILE A 240 17.90 1.45 -2.02
N SER A 241 16.96 2.24 -1.51
CA SER A 241 15.53 2.00 -1.80
C SER A 241 15.12 2.73 -3.06
N ASP A 242 14.11 2.21 -3.74
CA ASP A 242 13.43 2.95 -4.81
C ASP A 242 12.89 4.30 -4.29
N THR A 243 12.62 5.22 -5.21
CA THR A 243 12.13 6.58 -4.89
C THR A 243 10.81 6.52 -4.13
N PHE A 244 9.90 5.64 -4.54
CA PHE A 244 8.55 5.49 -3.98
C PHE A 244 8.31 4.06 -3.51
N ILE A 245 8.49 3.84 -2.22
CA ILE A 245 8.24 2.55 -1.59
C ILE A 245 6.90 2.53 -0.85
N SER A 246 6.34 1.35 -0.72
CA SER A 246 5.04 1.17 -0.06
C SER A 246 5.09 1.52 1.43
N ARG A 247 6.06 0.93 2.15
CA ARG A 247 6.29 1.13 3.58
C ARG A 247 7.74 0.85 3.92
N MET A 248 8.34 1.69 4.77
CA MET A 248 9.69 1.50 5.29
C MET A 248 9.69 1.59 6.83
N ARG A 249 10.28 0.61 7.49
CA ARG A 249 10.66 0.73 8.89
C ARG A 249 11.95 1.52 8.99
N ARG A 250 12.03 2.57 9.86
CA ARG A 250 13.19 3.43 10.00
C ARG A 250 13.29 4.03 11.41
N GLY A 251 14.37 4.74 11.69
CA GLY A 251 14.61 5.39 12.97
C GLY A 251 15.66 4.70 13.81
N ALA A 252 15.77 5.10 15.07
CA ALA A 252 16.74 4.57 16.03
C ALA A 252 16.65 3.04 16.14
N GLY A 253 17.80 2.38 16.10
CA GLY A 253 17.89 0.91 16.13
C GLY A 253 17.66 0.22 14.79
N ILE A 254 17.31 0.94 13.73
CA ILE A 254 17.07 0.42 12.39
C ILE A 254 18.22 0.80 11.46
N PRO A 255 18.70 -0.10 10.57
CA PRO A 255 19.69 0.28 9.56
C PRO A 255 19.18 1.38 8.64
N GLU A 256 20.02 2.38 8.38
CA GLU A 256 19.71 3.42 7.43
C GLU A 256 19.86 2.93 5.98
N ILE A 257 18.99 3.39 5.11
CA ILE A 257 19.00 3.14 3.68
C ILE A 257 18.86 4.45 2.90
N LEU A 258 19.67 4.63 1.87
CA LEU A 258 19.54 5.76 0.97
C LEU A 258 18.33 5.57 0.07
N ARG A 259 17.48 6.59 -0.04
CA ARG A 259 16.39 6.61 -1.01
C ARG A 259 16.90 7.19 -2.33
N LEU A 260 16.58 6.55 -3.46
CA LEU A 260 16.89 7.07 -4.78
C LEU A 260 16.16 8.42 -4.97
N PRO A 261 16.87 9.49 -5.39
CA PRO A 261 16.27 10.79 -5.61
C PRO A 261 15.14 10.78 -6.64
N TYR A 262 14.21 11.74 -6.52
CA TYR A 262 13.12 11.94 -7.46
C TYR A 262 13.60 12.45 -8.84
N PHE A 263 14.50 13.43 -8.84
CA PHE A 263 15.01 14.01 -10.08
C PHE A 263 15.97 13.04 -10.77
N GLY A 264 15.74 12.79 -12.05
CA GLY A 264 16.47 11.80 -12.84
C GLY A 264 17.98 12.03 -12.86
N GLU A 265 18.42 13.30 -12.94
CA GLU A 265 19.83 13.67 -12.93
C GLU A 265 20.49 13.32 -11.60
N GLN A 266 19.85 13.61 -10.48
CA GLN A 266 20.36 13.27 -9.15
C GLN A 266 20.38 11.74 -8.93
N ALA A 267 19.39 11.03 -9.48
CA ALA A 267 19.34 9.57 -9.41
C ALA A 267 20.44 8.95 -10.29
N ALA A 268 20.71 9.51 -11.49
CA ALA A 268 21.81 9.09 -12.35
C ALA A 268 23.18 9.33 -11.67
N ASP A 269 23.35 10.48 -10.98
CA ASP A 269 24.57 10.77 -10.21
C ASP A 269 24.80 9.75 -9.09
N VAL A 270 23.73 9.35 -8.39
CA VAL A 270 23.80 8.31 -7.34
C VAL A 270 24.22 6.95 -7.93
N LEU A 271 23.81 6.65 -9.16
CA LEU A 271 24.10 5.38 -9.81
C LEU A 271 25.36 5.44 -10.69
N GLN A 272 26.02 6.59 -10.81
CA GLN A 272 27.23 6.73 -11.61
C GLN A 272 28.32 5.76 -11.17
N GLY A 273 28.91 5.05 -12.13
CA GLY A 273 29.99 4.09 -11.89
C GLY A 273 29.57 2.77 -11.26
N VAL A 274 28.25 2.51 -11.15
CA VAL A 274 27.75 1.20 -10.71
C VAL A 274 27.95 0.18 -11.83
N GLU A 275 28.61 -0.93 -11.51
CA GLU A 275 28.90 -2.03 -12.44
C GLU A 275 27.94 -3.21 -12.24
N HIS A 276 27.36 -3.38 -11.03
CA HIS A 276 26.37 -4.39 -10.72
C HIS A 276 25.17 -3.78 -9.97
N LEU A 277 23.96 -4.06 -10.46
CA LEU A 277 22.70 -3.67 -9.83
C LEU A 277 21.92 -4.94 -9.46
N ILE A 278 21.75 -5.19 -8.16
CA ILE A 278 20.98 -6.31 -7.63
C ILE A 278 19.58 -5.81 -7.27
N LEU A 279 18.56 -6.40 -7.89
CA LEU A 279 17.16 -6.05 -7.71
C LEU A 279 16.50 -6.92 -6.65
N VAL A 280 15.90 -6.30 -5.64
CA VAL A 280 15.14 -6.95 -4.58
C VAL A 280 13.70 -6.45 -4.62
N SER A 281 12.79 -7.24 -5.18
CA SER A 281 11.38 -6.86 -5.41
C SER A 281 11.23 -5.53 -6.16
N SER A 282 12.25 -5.12 -6.90
CA SER A 282 12.36 -3.86 -7.64
C SER A 282 12.47 -4.09 -9.14
N GLN A 283 12.50 -3.01 -9.89
CA GLN A 283 12.83 -2.98 -11.30
C GLN A 283 13.99 -2.03 -11.53
N PRO A 284 14.69 -2.13 -12.66
CA PRO A 284 15.69 -1.15 -13.02
C PRO A 284 15.12 0.27 -12.95
N PRO A 285 15.85 1.22 -12.35
CA PRO A 285 15.32 2.56 -12.11
C PRO A 285 15.14 3.35 -13.40
N ILE A 286 14.02 4.06 -13.45
CA ILE A 286 13.65 4.97 -14.54
C ILE A 286 13.26 6.33 -13.98
N THR A 287 13.28 7.35 -14.82
CA THR A 287 12.77 8.68 -14.42
C THR A 287 11.25 8.66 -14.26
N PHE A 288 10.73 9.57 -13.43
CA PHE A 288 9.29 9.69 -13.23
C PHE A 288 8.59 10.18 -14.51
N PHE A 289 9.17 11.18 -15.18
CA PHE A 289 8.73 11.68 -16.47
C PHE A 289 9.89 11.68 -17.47
N ALA A 290 9.55 11.59 -18.76
CA ALA A 290 10.48 11.81 -19.85
C ALA A 290 10.55 13.30 -20.19
N TYR A 291 11.78 13.82 -20.36
CA TYR A 291 12.03 15.17 -20.83
C TYR A 291 12.96 15.15 -22.05
N PRO A 292 12.86 16.13 -22.96
CA PRO A 292 13.81 16.25 -24.06
C PRO A 292 15.25 16.29 -23.57
N ASP A 293 16.13 15.55 -24.23
CA ASP A 293 17.56 15.48 -23.95
C ASP A 293 17.95 14.99 -22.55
N LYS A 294 17.01 14.35 -21.81
CA LYS A 294 17.25 13.72 -20.51
C LYS A 294 17.17 12.20 -20.62
N PRO A 295 17.99 11.45 -19.86
CA PRO A 295 17.91 9.99 -19.84
C PRO A 295 16.62 9.55 -19.19
N ASN A 296 15.93 8.54 -19.76
CA ASN A 296 14.75 7.91 -19.15
C ASN A 296 15.13 6.66 -18.35
N TRP A 297 16.19 5.97 -18.77
CA TRP A 297 16.78 4.81 -18.13
C TRP A 297 17.97 5.25 -17.30
N LEU A 298 17.98 4.93 -16.01
CA LEU A 298 18.94 5.44 -15.05
C LEU A 298 20.05 4.43 -14.69
N THR A 299 19.90 3.17 -15.11
CA THR A 299 20.96 2.17 -14.95
C THR A 299 22.09 2.48 -15.95
N PRO A 300 23.36 2.57 -15.52
CA PRO A 300 24.48 2.80 -16.43
C PRO A 300 24.58 1.73 -17.55
N ASP A 301 24.99 2.13 -18.76
CA ASP A 301 25.00 1.25 -19.95
C ASP A 301 25.83 -0.04 -19.75
N ASN A 302 26.91 0.01 -19.00
CA ASN A 302 27.79 -1.15 -18.73
C ASN A 302 27.45 -1.87 -17.42
N CYS A 303 26.35 -1.52 -16.74
CA CYS A 303 25.94 -2.13 -15.50
C CYS A 303 25.24 -3.46 -15.76
N GLN A 304 25.69 -4.51 -15.09
CA GLN A 304 25.01 -5.81 -15.11
C GLN A 304 23.88 -5.82 -14.08
N ILE A 305 22.70 -6.24 -14.53
CA ILE A 305 21.51 -6.31 -13.68
C ILE A 305 21.32 -7.76 -13.23
N HIS A 306 21.14 -7.96 -11.93
CA HIS A 306 20.89 -9.25 -11.30
C HIS A 306 19.56 -9.17 -10.54
N THR A 307 18.63 -10.05 -10.85
CA THR A 307 17.38 -10.16 -10.08
C THR A 307 17.61 -11.17 -8.97
N LEU A 308 17.66 -10.71 -7.73
CA LEU A 308 17.71 -11.60 -6.57
C LEU A 308 16.34 -12.23 -6.31
N VAL A 309 15.30 -11.42 -6.37
CA VAL A 309 13.92 -11.85 -6.18
C VAL A 309 12.95 -10.90 -6.89
N ASP A 310 12.01 -11.48 -7.61
CA ASP A 310 10.92 -10.75 -8.24
C ASP A 310 9.86 -10.31 -7.22
N ARG A 311 8.86 -9.56 -7.69
CA ARG A 311 7.85 -8.93 -6.85
C ARG A 311 6.96 -9.93 -6.12
N ASP A 312 6.68 -11.09 -6.72
CA ASP A 312 5.85 -12.19 -6.22
C ASP A 312 6.65 -13.29 -5.52
N GLY A 313 7.98 -13.12 -5.44
CA GLY A 313 8.89 -14.07 -4.79
C GLY A 313 9.01 -13.92 -3.28
N ASP A 314 9.63 -14.90 -2.65
CA ASP A 314 9.98 -14.90 -1.22
C ASP A 314 11.17 -13.98 -0.95
N VAL A 315 10.86 -12.71 -0.68
CA VAL A 315 11.88 -11.66 -0.42
C VAL A 315 12.70 -11.96 0.84
N ASP A 316 12.05 -12.48 1.88
CA ASP A 316 12.72 -12.75 3.16
C ASP A 316 13.70 -13.93 3.01
N GLY A 317 13.25 -15.03 2.40
CA GLY A 317 14.10 -16.18 2.10
C GLY A 317 15.25 -15.86 1.15
N ALA A 318 14.99 -15.04 0.11
CA ALA A 318 16.04 -14.65 -0.85
C ALA A 318 17.14 -13.78 -0.19
N LEU A 319 16.76 -12.82 0.66
CA LEU A 319 17.74 -12.01 1.40
C LEU A 319 18.52 -12.84 2.42
N GLU A 320 17.87 -13.79 3.10
CA GLU A 320 18.55 -14.69 4.04
C GLU A 320 19.55 -15.60 3.30
N ALA A 321 19.14 -16.21 2.18
CA ALA A 321 20.01 -17.04 1.35
C ALA A 321 21.20 -16.26 0.80
N LEU A 322 21.00 -15.01 0.34
CA LEU A 322 22.11 -14.16 -0.12
C LEU A 322 23.03 -13.77 1.03
N CYS A 323 22.48 -13.46 2.22
CA CYS A 323 23.26 -13.13 3.42
C CYS A 323 24.15 -14.30 3.86
N ASP A 324 23.65 -15.53 3.76
CA ASP A 324 24.41 -16.76 4.02
C ASP A 324 25.49 -16.98 2.95
N ALA A 325 25.12 -16.89 1.68
CA ALA A 325 26.03 -17.10 0.53
C ALA A 325 27.27 -16.18 0.57
N VAL A 326 27.11 -14.94 1.07
CA VAL A 326 28.25 -14.01 1.24
C VAL A 326 28.91 -14.12 2.63
N GLY A 327 28.46 -15.02 3.50
CA GLY A 327 29.02 -15.25 4.85
C GLY A 327 28.80 -14.07 5.81
N ALA A 328 27.63 -13.41 5.73
CA ALA A 328 27.32 -12.21 6.50
C ALA A 328 26.37 -12.45 7.69
N LEU A 329 25.76 -13.62 7.84
CA LEU A 329 24.73 -13.91 8.87
C LEU A 329 25.18 -13.57 10.30
N ALA A 330 26.45 -13.83 10.63
CA ALA A 330 26.99 -13.62 11.99
C ALA A 330 27.30 -12.14 12.30
N LEU A 331 27.25 -11.24 11.33
CA LEU A 331 27.55 -9.82 11.54
C LEU A 331 26.49 -9.13 12.39
N THR A 332 26.91 -8.18 13.22
CA THR A 332 26.01 -7.26 13.91
C THR A 332 25.65 -6.11 12.96
N PRO A 333 24.37 -5.78 12.74
CA PRO A 333 24.00 -4.71 11.83
C PRO A 333 24.45 -3.34 12.38
N ILE A 334 24.82 -2.43 11.48
CA ILE A 334 25.01 -1.02 11.80
C ILE A 334 23.65 -0.34 11.75
N VAL A 335 23.24 0.26 12.86
CA VAL A 335 21.92 0.88 13.02
C VAL A 335 22.01 2.35 13.38
N ALA A 336 20.98 3.12 13.04
CA ALA A 336 20.86 4.51 13.43
C ALA A 336 20.90 4.67 14.96
N GLN A 337 21.73 5.59 15.43
CA GLN A 337 21.79 5.90 16.85
C GLN A 337 20.64 6.86 17.22
N PRO A 338 20.01 6.70 18.40
CA PRO A 338 18.94 7.58 18.81
C PRO A 338 19.44 9.02 18.95
N MET A 339 18.74 9.94 18.32
CA MET A 339 19.01 11.37 18.42
C MET A 339 17.70 12.14 18.52
N ARG A 340 17.60 13.01 19.52
CA ARG A 340 16.47 13.92 19.70
C ARG A 340 17.01 15.35 19.72
N PRO A 341 16.91 16.10 18.61
CA PRO A 341 17.39 17.49 18.56
C PRO A 341 16.51 18.38 19.43
N ASP A 342 17.01 19.56 19.80
CA ASP A 342 16.18 20.61 20.39
C ASP A 342 15.11 21.06 19.39
N ALA A 343 13.95 21.50 19.89
CA ALA A 343 12.92 22.10 19.06
C ALA A 343 13.47 23.33 18.33
N ALA A 344 13.17 23.43 17.05
CA ALA A 344 13.61 24.57 16.25
C ALA A 344 13.00 25.88 16.75
N LYS A 345 13.75 26.97 16.58
CA LYS A 345 13.33 28.32 16.91
C LYS A 345 13.53 29.22 15.69
N GLY A 346 12.77 30.29 15.60
CA GLY A 346 12.88 31.30 14.53
C GLY A 346 11.93 31.01 13.36
N GLU A 347 12.38 31.26 12.14
CA GLU A 347 11.55 31.21 10.94
C GLU A 347 11.19 29.78 10.55
N LEU A 348 9.94 29.59 10.10
CA LEU A 348 9.45 28.29 9.58
C LEU A 348 9.99 28.05 8.18
N ASN A 349 10.67 26.92 8.03
CA ASN A 349 11.11 26.36 6.75
C ASN A 349 11.08 24.82 6.83
N PRO A 350 11.25 24.09 5.72
CA PRO A 350 11.18 22.63 5.74
C PRO A 350 12.11 21.96 6.77
N MET A 351 13.30 22.51 6.99
CA MET A 351 14.26 21.96 7.95
C MET A 351 13.86 22.23 9.41
N SER A 352 13.40 23.46 9.74
CA SER A 352 12.96 23.80 11.10
C SER A 352 11.68 23.05 11.50
N VAL A 353 10.77 22.81 10.54
CA VAL A 353 9.60 21.93 10.75
C VAL A 353 10.05 20.50 11.01
N GLY A 354 10.96 19.97 10.20
CA GLY A 354 11.51 18.61 10.39
C GLY A 354 12.22 18.45 11.74
N GLN A 355 13.02 19.42 12.15
CA GLN A 355 13.72 19.42 13.45
C GLN A 355 12.73 19.43 14.62
N SER A 356 11.68 20.27 14.55
CA SER A 356 10.64 20.30 15.57
C SER A 356 9.85 18.97 15.62
N LEU A 357 9.56 18.38 14.43
CA LEU A 357 8.94 17.07 14.35
C LEU A 357 9.82 16.02 15.05
N ALA A 358 11.12 15.97 14.77
CA ALA A 358 12.06 15.03 15.39
C ALA A 358 12.15 15.21 16.92
N HIS A 359 12.04 16.47 17.42
CA HIS A 359 12.01 16.75 18.86
C HIS A 359 10.78 16.12 19.55
N TYR A 360 9.59 16.29 18.96
CA TYR A 360 8.32 15.80 19.55
C TYR A 360 7.92 14.42 19.06
N PHE A 361 8.79 13.72 18.33
CA PHE A 361 8.45 12.47 17.66
C PHE A 361 8.04 11.39 18.66
N PRO A 362 6.84 10.80 18.53
CA PRO A 362 6.39 9.76 19.45
C PRO A 362 7.02 8.39 19.13
N GLU A 363 7.08 7.54 20.14
CA GLU A 363 7.51 6.15 19.99
C GLU A 363 6.57 5.38 19.05
N ASN A 364 7.16 4.53 18.20
CA ASN A 364 6.44 3.61 17.32
C ASN A 364 5.36 4.27 16.44
N ALA A 365 5.55 5.54 16.04
CA ALA A 365 4.62 6.26 15.20
C ALA A 365 4.50 5.64 13.79
N ILE A 366 3.44 6.04 13.07
CA ILE A 366 3.29 5.80 11.64
C ILE A 366 3.29 7.16 10.96
N VAL A 367 4.21 7.37 10.02
CA VAL A 367 4.23 8.59 9.20
C VAL A 367 3.62 8.30 7.85
N VAL A 368 2.67 9.13 7.43
CA VAL A 368 2.14 9.14 6.06
C VAL A 368 2.64 10.42 5.40
N ASP A 369 3.45 10.26 4.35
CA ASP A 369 4.16 11.36 3.71
C ASP A 369 3.53 11.74 2.37
N GLU A 370 2.85 12.88 2.38
CA GLU A 370 2.44 13.64 1.22
C GLU A 370 2.85 15.11 1.38
N GLY A 371 4.00 15.36 2.02
CA GLY A 371 4.54 16.69 2.24
C GLY A 371 5.04 17.40 0.97
N GLY A 372 5.11 16.68 -0.15
CA GLY A 372 5.55 17.22 -1.43
C GLY A 372 6.93 17.85 -1.34
N THR A 373 7.11 19.03 -1.96
CA THR A 373 8.39 19.77 -1.98
C THR A 373 8.86 20.24 -0.60
N CYS A 374 7.97 20.27 0.40
CA CYS A 374 8.30 20.65 1.78
C CYS A 374 8.59 19.43 2.70
N GLY A 375 8.37 18.20 2.25
CA GLY A 375 8.48 16.98 3.07
C GLY A 375 9.92 16.53 3.36
N ALA A 376 10.88 16.84 2.48
CA ALA A 376 12.26 16.34 2.55
C ALA A 376 12.95 16.65 3.89
N GLY A 377 12.76 17.84 4.45
CA GLY A 377 13.32 18.23 5.73
C GLY A 377 12.86 17.34 6.89
N SER A 378 11.59 16.94 6.88
CA SER A 378 11.01 16.03 7.88
C SER A 378 11.60 14.61 7.77
N ALA A 379 11.76 14.08 6.55
CA ALA A 379 12.37 12.79 6.33
C ALA A 379 13.84 12.73 6.82
N MET A 380 14.63 13.77 6.54
CA MET A 380 16.02 13.85 7.00
C MET A 380 16.12 14.00 8.53
N ALA A 381 15.37 14.91 9.11
CA ALA A 381 15.46 15.21 10.55
C ALA A 381 14.99 14.03 11.43
N THR A 382 14.10 13.18 10.94
CA THR A 382 13.57 12.02 11.68
C THR A 382 14.34 10.72 11.45
N ALA A 383 15.47 10.73 10.73
CA ALA A 383 16.26 9.54 10.45
C ALA A 383 16.69 8.78 11.73
N SER A 384 16.98 9.51 12.79
CA SER A 384 17.39 8.98 14.11
C SER A 384 16.32 9.19 15.20
N ALA A 385 15.09 9.55 14.83
CA ALA A 385 13.95 9.61 15.75
C ALA A 385 13.56 8.19 16.23
N PRO A 386 12.71 8.02 17.27
CA PRO A 386 12.23 6.71 17.67
C PRO A 386 11.77 5.84 16.49
N ALA A 387 11.98 4.53 16.57
CA ALA A 387 11.67 3.62 15.47
C ALA A 387 10.20 3.74 15.02
N HIS A 388 9.98 3.88 13.73
CA HIS A 388 8.67 4.20 13.16
C HIS A 388 8.49 3.62 11.75
N ASP A 389 7.26 3.57 11.25
CA ASP A 389 6.96 3.24 9.86
C ASP A 389 6.75 4.53 9.04
N TRP A 390 7.15 4.49 7.77
CA TRP A 390 7.02 5.59 6.82
C TRP A 390 6.33 5.09 5.55
N LEU A 391 5.16 5.66 5.23
CA LEU A 391 4.36 5.32 4.05
C LEU A 391 4.50 6.44 3.02
N MET A 392 4.72 6.06 1.74
CA MET A 392 4.96 7.00 0.65
C MET A 392 3.87 6.93 -0.42
N LEU A 393 3.78 8.01 -1.19
CA LEU A 393 2.90 8.14 -2.35
C LEU A 393 3.46 7.33 -3.54
N THR A 394 3.06 6.07 -3.66
CA THR A 394 3.64 5.10 -4.61
C THR A 394 3.22 5.30 -6.06
N GLY A 395 2.03 5.82 -6.31
CA GLY A 395 1.49 5.99 -7.66
C GLY A 395 1.55 7.42 -8.19
N GLY A 396 2.03 8.38 -7.39
CA GLY A 396 2.08 9.79 -7.78
C GLY A 396 0.73 10.52 -7.83
N SER A 397 -0.36 9.85 -7.50
CA SER A 397 -1.71 10.42 -7.48
C SER A 397 -1.94 11.17 -6.16
N ILE A 398 -1.90 12.50 -6.19
CA ILE A 398 -2.07 13.33 -4.98
C ILE A 398 -3.49 13.25 -4.42
N GLY A 399 -3.64 13.53 -3.11
CA GLY A 399 -4.85 13.25 -2.34
C GLY A 399 -4.79 11.90 -1.61
N TYR A 400 -3.60 11.36 -1.45
CA TYR A 400 -3.30 10.10 -0.79
C TYR A 400 -3.19 10.24 0.74
N GLY A 401 -2.55 11.31 1.25
CA GLY A 401 -2.07 11.39 2.63
C GLY A 401 -3.18 11.28 3.68
N LEU A 402 -4.21 12.12 3.59
CA LEU A 402 -5.32 12.13 4.56
C LEU A 402 -6.05 10.80 4.66
N PRO A 403 -6.51 10.17 3.55
CA PRO A 403 -7.21 8.90 3.63
C PRO A 403 -6.31 7.74 4.05
N THR A 404 -5.05 7.69 3.58
CA THR A 404 -4.10 6.66 4.00
C THR A 404 -3.80 6.73 5.49
N ALA A 405 -3.69 7.95 6.06
CA ALA A 405 -3.56 8.14 7.50
C ALA A 405 -4.79 7.60 8.27
N THR A 406 -5.99 7.81 7.72
CA THR A 406 -7.23 7.24 8.28
C THR A 406 -7.17 5.71 8.35
N GLY A 407 -6.80 5.07 7.24
CA GLY A 407 -6.70 3.62 7.18
C GLY A 407 -5.60 3.05 8.07
N ALA A 408 -4.44 3.69 8.12
CA ALA A 408 -3.33 3.30 8.98
C ALA A 408 -3.69 3.37 10.47
N ALA A 409 -4.42 4.40 10.91
CA ALA A 409 -4.89 4.54 12.28
C ALA A 409 -5.94 3.48 12.66
N ILE A 410 -6.82 3.10 11.73
CA ILE A 410 -7.79 2.02 11.95
C ILE A 410 -7.09 0.67 12.01
N ALA A 411 -6.05 0.44 11.20
CA ALA A 411 -5.26 -0.78 11.21
C ALA A 411 -4.42 -0.96 12.48
N CYS A 412 -3.96 0.16 13.07
CA CYS A 412 -3.04 0.19 14.22
C CYS A 412 -3.54 1.19 15.29
N PRO A 413 -4.62 0.88 16.01
CA PRO A 413 -5.28 1.83 16.92
C PRO A 413 -4.44 2.17 18.16
N ASP A 414 -3.39 1.41 18.44
CA ASP A 414 -2.42 1.61 19.51
C ASP A 414 -1.23 2.51 19.13
N ARG A 415 -1.21 3.00 17.88
CA ARG A 415 -0.09 3.77 17.33
C ARG A 415 -0.56 5.14 16.83
N ARG A 416 0.17 6.19 17.21
CA ARG A 416 -0.09 7.54 16.69
C ARG A 416 0.31 7.64 15.22
N VAL A 417 -0.59 8.21 14.42
CA VAL A 417 -0.30 8.52 13.01
C VAL A 417 0.05 10.00 12.86
N ILE A 418 1.14 10.28 12.15
CA ILE A 418 1.56 11.63 11.76
C ILE A 418 1.37 11.71 10.24
N ASN A 419 0.49 12.59 9.79
CA ASN A 419 0.30 12.86 8.38
C ASN A 419 1.01 14.16 8.00
N LEU A 420 2.04 14.07 7.16
CA LEU A 420 2.72 15.22 6.56
C LEU A 420 2.01 15.52 5.24
N GLN A 421 1.35 16.67 5.16
CA GLN A 421 0.41 16.94 4.10
C GLN A 421 0.70 18.28 3.41
N ALA A 422 0.88 18.30 2.10
CA ALA A 422 0.92 19.53 1.33
C ALA A 422 -0.48 20.17 1.25
N ASP A 423 -0.53 21.51 1.26
CA ASP A 423 -1.78 22.27 1.25
C ASP A 423 -2.64 22.02 0.02
N GLY A 424 -2.04 21.96 -1.17
CA GLY A 424 -2.77 21.70 -2.42
C GLY A 424 -3.31 20.27 -2.49
N SER A 425 -2.49 19.27 -2.17
CA SER A 425 -2.91 17.86 -2.22
C SER A 425 -3.98 17.50 -1.17
N ALA A 426 -3.98 18.19 -0.02
CA ALA A 426 -5.01 18.05 1.00
C ALA A 426 -6.43 18.26 0.46
N MET A 427 -6.57 19.19 -0.48
CA MET A 427 -7.89 19.58 -1.02
C MET A 427 -8.55 18.50 -1.87
N TYR A 428 -7.80 17.50 -2.37
CA TYR A 428 -8.36 16.39 -3.14
C TYR A 428 -9.23 15.46 -2.30
N THR A 429 -8.88 15.27 -1.02
CA THR A 429 -9.54 14.30 -0.12
C THR A 429 -9.75 14.87 1.29
N VAL A 430 -9.95 16.17 1.41
CA VAL A 430 -10.13 16.88 2.69
C VAL A 430 -11.27 16.29 3.54
N GLN A 431 -12.24 15.65 2.91
CA GLN A 431 -13.36 14.95 3.55
C GLN A 431 -12.89 13.83 4.52
N ALA A 432 -11.67 13.32 4.35
CA ALA A 432 -11.09 12.34 5.27
C ALA A 432 -11.00 12.87 6.70
N LEU A 433 -10.81 14.18 6.90
CA LEU A 433 -10.80 14.80 8.23
C LEU A 433 -12.11 14.57 8.99
N TRP A 434 -13.24 14.60 8.29
CA TRP A 434 -14.53 14.27 8.88
C TRP A 434 -14.57 12.82 9.39
N THR A 435 -14.10 11.87 8.59
CA THR A 435 -14.00 10.46 8.98
C THR A 435 -13.07 10.28 10.18
N GLN A 436 -11.91 10.95 10.18
CA GLN A 436 -10.95 10.89 11.30
C GLN A 436 -11.57 11.35 12.63
N VAL A 437 -12.32 12.45 12.59
CA VAL A 437 -13.04 12.98 13.79
C VAL A 437 -14.15 12.04 14.22
N ARG A 438 -14.98 11.57 13.28
CA ARG A 438 -16.08 10.64 13.57
C ARG A 438 -15.59 9.35 14.22
N GLU A 439 -14.50 8.79 13.73
CA GLU A 439 -13.94 7.53 14.23
C GLU A 439 -13.00 7.73 15.45
N ASN A 440 -12.82 8.98 15.90
CA ASN A 440 -11.95 9.37 17.02
C ASN A 440 -10.51 8.81 16.88
N LEU A 441 -9.90 9.01 15.70
CA LEU A 441 -8.59 8.47 15.40
C LEU A 441 -7.44 9.32 15.95
N ASP A 442 -6.39 8.70 16.48
CA ASP A 442 -5.18 9.37 16.96
C ASP A 442 -4.25 9.76 15.79
N ILE A 443 -4.65 10.80 15.06
CA ILE A 443 -3.93 11.32 13.89
C ILE A 443 -3.57 12.79 14.13
N THR A 444 -2.29 13.12 13.92
CA THR A 444 -1.82 14.50 13.85
C THR A 444 -1.47 14.85 12.41
N THR A 445 -2.29 15.69 11.78
CA THR A 445 -2.03 16.20 10.42
C THR A 445 -1.28 17.52 10.48
N ILE A 446 -0.12 17.58 9.83
CA ILE A 446 0.73 18.77 9.70
C ILE A 446 0.61 19.28 8.27
N ILE A 447 -0.12 20.39 8.07
CA ILE A 447 -0.26 21.02 6.75
C ILE A 447 0.95 21.90 6.45
N LEU A 448 1.71 21.54 5.42
CA LEU A 448 2.88 22.26 4.93
C LEU A 448 2.42 23.27 3.87
N ALA A 449 1.96 24.44 4.33
CA ALA A 449 1.32 25.45 3.50
C ALA A 449 2.36 26.40 2.89
N ASN A 450 2.93 26.06 1.74
CA ASN A 450 3.83 26.94 0.98
C ASN A 450 3.07 27.91 0.04
N ARG A 451 1.74 27.73 -0.13
CA ARG A 451 0.86 28.53 -1.00
C ARG A 451 1.34 28.60 -2.45
N LYS A 452 2.01 27.56 -2.93
CA LYS A 452 2.58 27.45 -4.27
C LYS A 452 2.41 26.04 -4.81
N TYR A 453 2.29 25.92 -6.11
CA TYR A 453 2.47 24.64 -6.80
C TYR A 453 3.96 24.49 -7.16
N ALA A 454 4.79 24.36 -6.10
CA ALA A 454 6.23 24.51 -6.20
C ALA A 454 6.88 23.47 -7.12
N ILE A 455 6.36 22.24 -7.18
CA ILE A 455 6.93 21.20 -8.06
C ILE A 455 6.90 21.63 -9.54
N LEU A 456 5.82 22.28 -9.99
CA LEU A 456 5.75 22.77 -11.37
C LEU A 456 6.75 23.92 -11.63
N GLN A 457 7.07 24.70 -10.60
CA GLN A 457 8.09 25.78 -10.73
C GLN A 457 9.52 25.22 -10.74
N ILE A 458 9.75 24.06 -10.14
CA ILE A 458 11.07 23.40 -10.09
C ILE A 458 11.32 22.59 -11.37
N GLU A 459 10.27 21.96 -11.90
CA GLU A 459 10.35 21.15 -13.13
C GLU A 459 10.44 22.01 -14.40
N PHE A 460 9.94 23.27 -14.37
CA PHE A 460 10.02 24.23 -15.47
C PHE A 460 11.39 24.93 -15.50
#